data_ffd41f72a30f3d7606869ebd6e99016b
#
_entry.id   ffd41f72a30f3d7606869ebd6e99016b
#
_cell.length_a   1.000
_cell.length_b   1.000
_cell.length_c   1.000
_cell.angle_alpha   90.00
_cell.angle_beta   90.00
_cell.angle_gamma   90.00
#
_symmetry.space_group_name_H-M   'P 1'
#
loop_
_entity.id
_entity.type
_entity.pdbx_description
1 polymer ?
#
loop_
_entity_poly.entity_id
_entity_poly.type
_entity_poly.pdbx_seq_one_letter_code
_entity_poly.pdbx_strand_id
1 'polypeptide(L)'
;MKKTYNLMLVVCSNILLLALAIAALTSCADNDYSVFNKGYDKLTLTSDQQTTILDEHTHANEAVLLSWTTGNNGGTGNRIYYQLELAPKGTNFQNAYVAVDNETQIYTWSATQENLNSIILDKFDGTPGESIELEARVSATSEGTEKQTSTIDFTVTPYKPVTETLFLIGNATPNGWSIDNATEMTRQDNGKFTWEGNLVEGDYKFVTNKSDFLPSYNNDGEGNLVYRSSDEEPDEKFHIDEAHYYRINVDLLEETLTCEKADGMRPSYDQIFFVGDATGWGFEEMTKDPIDPFLFRYGKIINSAGEFKFATANGSWENMYKATSEHQAYSDATVSFVSGFDPDNKWYLNEGETGKAYKICLDIRSGKERMMMKEFTPYEMVYLVGDATPNGWDLGNATPMTATADPMVFTWTGQLNAGELKFSFDKRSDWNGAWLMCGLGNDIAPTGSEEHALFINKSDEYLKAQYLDKNIGDVDQKWKITSSGTYTITLNQLKETITIAKQ
;
A
#
# COMPACT_ATOMS: atom_id res chain seq x y z
N MET A 1 -11.29 -46.29 4.10
CA MET A 1 -12.51 -46.13 3.32
C MET A 1 -13.08 -44.72 3.25
N LYS A 2 -13.05 -43.86 4.29
CA LYS A 2 -13.55 -42.44 4.19
C LYS A 2 -12.72 -41.49 3.32
N LYS A 3 -11.41 -41.68 3.19
CA LYS A 3 -10.55 -40.82 2.33
C LYS A 3 -10.71 -41.07 0.82
N THR A 4 -11.09 -42.28 0.43
CA THR A 4 -11.28 -42.64 -0.98
C THR A 4 -12.64 -42.13 -1.51
N TYR A 5 -13.65 -42.00 -0.67
CA TYR A 5 -14.97 -41.48 -1.04
C TYR A 5 -14.96 -39.98 -1.32
N ASN A 6 -14.23 -39.19 -0.51
CA ASN A 6 -14.12 -37.74 -0.73
C ASN A 6 -13.29 -37.40 -2.00
N LEU A 7 -12.29 -38.22 -2.33
CA LEU A 7 -11.53 -37.99 -3.56
C LEU A 7 -12.36 -38.28 -4.81
N MET A 8 -13.22 -39.33 -4.73
CA MET A 8 -14.10 -39.70 -5.84
C MET A 8 -15.23 -38.68 -6.08
N LEU A 9 -15.76 -38.07 -5.02
CA LEU A 9 -16.76 -36.99 -5.12
C LEU A 9 -16.18 -35.70 -5.72
N VAL A 10 -14.97 -35.32 -5.34
CA VAL A 10 -14.28 -34.13 -5.90
C VAL A 10 -13.91 -34.36 -7.37
N VAL A 11 -13.48 -35.55 -7.75
CA VAL A 11 -13.16 -35.89 -9.14
C VAL A 11 -14.44 -35.93 -10.00
N CYS A 12 -15.51 -36.48 -9.52
CA CYS A 12 -16.81 -36.48 -10.22
C CYS A 12 -17.40 -35.07 -10.37
N SER A 13 -17.29 -34.23 -9.35
CA SER A 13 -17.73 -32.82 -9.42
C SER A 13 -16.93 -32.01 -10.44
N ASN A 14 -15.62 -32.18 -10.49
CA ASN A 14 -14.76 -31.50 -11.47
C ASN A 14 -14.96 -32.02 -12.91
N ILE A 15 -15.28 -33.30 -13.08
CA ILE A 15 -15.60 -33.89 -14.41
C ILE A 15 -16.97 -33.38 -14.87
N LEU A 16 -17.94 -33.20 -13.97
CA LEU A 16 -19.26 -32.64 -14.30
C LEU A 16 -19.19 -31.16 -14.70
N LEU A 17 -18.37 -30.36 -13.96
CA LEU A 17 -18.08 -28.97 -14.32
C LEU A 17 -17.33 -28.83 -15.64
N LEU A 18 -16.38 -29.73 -15.93
CA LEU A 18 -15.68 -29.75 -17.20
C LEU A 18 -16.58 -30.19 -18.36
N ALA A 19 -17.51 -31.12 -18.13
CA ALA A 19 -18.49 -31.54 -19.12
C ALA A 19 -19.52 -30.45 -19.42
N LEU A 20 -19.94 -29.66 -18.43
CA LEU A 20 -20.79 -28.48 -18.62
C LEU A 20 -20.05 -27.36 -19.36
N ALA A 21 -18.79 -27.12 -19.06
CA ALA A 21 -17.96 -26.15 -19.78
C ALA A 21 -17.71 -26.56 -21.24
N ILE A 22 -17.54 -27.85 -21.53
CA ILE A 22 -17.37 -28.37 -22.90
C ILE A 22 -18.71 -28.31 -23.67
N ALA A 23 -19.87 -28.53 -23.01
CA ALA A 23 -21.17 -28.40 -23.64
C ALA A 23 -21.49 -26.92 -24.01
N ALA A 24 -20.97 -25.96 -23.23
CA ALA A 24 -21.08 -24.54 -23.56
C ALA A 24 -20.15 -24.11 -24.74
N LEU A 25 -19.06 -24.86 -24.96
CA LEU A 25 -18.14 -24.56 -26.06
C LEU A 25 -18.50 -25.23 -27.40
N THR A 26 -19.41 -26.20 -27.42
CA THR A 26 -19.87 -26.85 -28.67
C THR A 26 -21.05 -26.15 -29.33
N SER A 27 -21.58 -25.09 -28.72
CA SER A 27 -22.67 -24.28 -29.27
C SER A 27 -22.21 -23.21 -30.29
N CYS A 28 -20.89 -23.08 -30.54
CA CYS A 28 -20.33 -22.06 -31.43
C CYS A 28 -19.61 -22.64 -32.64
N ALA A 29 -20.21 -23.59 -33.37
CA ALA A 29 -19.62 -24.10 -34.60
C ALA A 29 -20.69 -24.39 -35.67
N ASP A 30 -21.64 -23.49 -35.85
CA ASP A 30 -22.39 -23.40 -37.11
C ASP A 30 -22.02 -22.08 -37.81
N ASN A 31 -21.14 -22.18 -38.79
CA ASN A 31 -20.89 -21.12 -39.79
C ASN A 31 -22.10 -21.01 -40.72
N ASP A 32 -23.31 -20.99 -40.17
CA ASP A 32 -24.52 -20.83 -40.93
C ASP A 32 -24.80 -19.33 -41.10
N TYR A 33 -24.97 -18.86 -42.30
CA TYR A 33 -25.39 -17.48 -42.63
C TYR A 33 -26.69 -17.08 -41.88
N SER A 34 -27.47 -18.03 -41.41
CA SER A 34 -28.63 -17.81 -40.53
C SER A 34 -28.29 -17.09 -39.24
N VAL A 35 -27.04 -17.22 -38.72
CA VAL A 35 -26.58 -16.52 -37.50
C VAL A 35 -26.61 -15.01 -37.66
N PHE A 36 -26.41 -14.51 -38.89
CA PHE A 36 -26.44 -13.07 -39.21
C PHE A 36 -27.82 -12.60 -39.70
N ASN A 37 -28.68 -13.52 -40.10
CA ASN A 37 -30.01 -13.21 -40.60
C ASN A 37 -31.09 -13.64 -39.59
N LYS A 38 -31.27 -12.86 -38.51
CA LYS A 38 -32.24 -13.09 -37.43
C LYS A 38 -33.65 -12.64 -37.81
N GLY A 39 -34.15 -13.09 -38.93
CA GLY A 39 -35.37 -12.61 -39.60
C GLY A 39 -36.56 -12.28 -38.69
N TYR A 40 -36.94 -13.19 -37.79
CA TYR A 40 -38.18 -13.06 -37.03
C TYR A 40 -38.03 -13.48 -35.55
N ASP A 41 -36.81 -13.60 -35.05
CA ASP A 41 -36.59 -13.97 -33.62
C ASP A 41 -37.16 -12.86 -32.72
N LYS A 42 -37.94 -13.27 -31.74
CA LYS A 42 -38.51 -12.31 -30.76
C LYS A 42 -37.46 -11.98 -29.70
N LEU A 43 -37.29 -10.69 -29.44
CA LEU A 43 -36.53 -10.24 -28.29
C LEU A 43 -37.31 -10.60 -27.01
N THR A 44 -36.69 -11.36 -26.12
CA THR A 44 -37.27 -11.75 -24.85
C THR A 44 -36.21 -11.62 -23.75
N LEU A 45 -36.48 -10.82 -22.74
CA LEU A 45 -35.66 -10.66 -21.52
C LEU A 45 -36.18 -11.61 -20.45
N THR A 46 -35.29 -12.22 -19.72
CA THR A 46 -35.59 -13.10 -18.58
C THR A 46 -34.65 -12.79 -17.41
N SER A 47 -35.12 -13.02 -16.20
CA SER A 47 -34.30 -12.99 -14.98
C SER A 47 -34.27 -14.38 -14.37
N ASP A 48 -33.16 -14.75 -13.76
CA ASP A 48 -33.02 -15.95 -12.95
C ASP A 48 -33.73 -15.80 -11.59
N GLN A 49 -33.88 -14.53 -11.10
CA GLN A 49 -34.53 -14.21 -9.82
C GLN A 49 -35.71 -13.26 -10.06
N GLN A 50 -36.82 -13.55 -9.33
CA GLN A 50 -37.99 -12.67 -9.28
C GLN A 50 -38.00 -11.80 -8.02
N THR A 51 -37.37 -12.26 -6.97
CA THR A 51 -37.21 -11.54 -5.71
C THR A 51 -35.84 -11.85 -5.14
N THR A 52 -35.11 -10.83 -4.74
CA THR A 52 -33.79 -10.96 -4.13
C THR A 52 -33.72 -10.08 -2.88
N ILE A 53 -33.31 -10.67 -1.77
CA ILE A 53 -32.92 -9.94 -0.56
C ILE A 53 -31.39 -9.89 -0.57
N LEU A 54 -30.84 -8.69 -0.66
CA LEU A 54 -29.40 -8.50 -0.68
C LEU A 54 -28.84 -8.62 0.74
N ASP A 55 -27.64 -9.21 0.84
CA ASP A 55 -26.95 -9.46 2.10
C ASP A 55 -25.48 -9.08 1.95
N GLU A 56 -25.00 -8.17 2.82
CA GLU A 56 -23.62 -7.69 2.78
C GLU A 56 -22.59 -8.79 3.07
N HIS A 57 -22.93 -9.82 3.86
CA HIS A 57 -22.07 -10.98 4.12
C HIS A 57 -21.72 -11.76 2.85
N THR A 58 -22.58 -11.68 1.85
CA THR A 58 -22.38 -12.34 0.55
C THR A 58 -22.25 -11.34 -0.59
N HIS A 59 -21.78 -10.13 -0.30
CA HIS A 59 -21.70 -8.98 -1.21
C HIS A 59 -21.10 -9.30 -2.59
N ALA A 60 -20.09 -10.17 -2.65
CA ALA A 60 -19.42 -10.55 -3.89
C ALA A 60 -20.19 -11.59 -4.73
N ASN A 61 -21.24 -12.22 -4.18
CA ASN A 61 -22.03 -13.20 -4.90
C ASN A 61 -22.94 -12.51 -5.91
N GLU A 62 -23.28 -13.22 -7.00
CA GLU A 62 -24.25 -12.78 -7.98
C GLU A 62 -25.63 -12.62 -7.34
N ALA A 63 -26.24 -11.44 -7.51
CA ALA A 63 -27.57 -11.12 -6.98
C ALA A 63 -28.67 -11.36 -8.02
N VAL A 64 -28.38 -11.09 -9.28
CA VAL A 64 -29.32 -11.25 -10.40
C VAL A 64 -28.54 -11.50 -11.70
N LEU A 65 -29.04 -12.40 -12.50
CA LEU A 65 -28.60 -12.61 -13.90
C LEU A 65 -29.77 -12.32 -14.84
N LEU A 66 -29.60 -11.31 -15.68
CA LEU A 66 -30.52 -10.98 -16.75
C LEU A 66 -30.00 -11.57 -18.07
N SER A 67 -30.87 -12.24 -18.81
CA SER A 67 -30.52 -12.87 -20.08
C SER A 67 -31.56 -12.54 -21.14
N TRP A 68 -31.13 -12.38 -22.38
CA TRP A 68 -32.06 -12.07 -23.48
C TRP A 68 -31.74 -12.83 -24.76
N THR A 69 -32.77 -13.04 -25.57
CA THR A 69 -32.64 -13.59 -26.92
C THR A 69 -32.16 -12.54 -27.91
N THR A 70 -31.71 -12.96 -29.06
CA THR A 70 -31.10 -12.06 -30.03
C THR A 70 -32.05 -10.99 -30.60
N GLY A 71 -33.37 -11.19 -30.51
CA GLY A 71 -34.30 -10.38 -31.34
C GLY A 71 -34.05 -10.61 -32.83
N ASN A 72 -34.54 -9.72 -33.69
CA ASN A 72 -34.39 -9.86 -35.11
C ASN A 72 -33.79 -8.61 -35.80
N ASN A 73 -33.21 -8.80 -36.98
CA ASN A 73 -32.69 -7.74 -37.85
C ASN A 73 -33.52 -7.56 -39.11
N GLY A 74 -34.77 -8.04 -39.13
CA GLY A 74 -35.67 -7.94 -40.27
C GLY A 74 -35.20 -8.66 -41.55
N GLY A 75 -34.26 -9.61 -41.41
CA GLY A 75 -33.62 -10.28 -42.53
C GLY A 75 -32.60 -9.44 -43.30
N THR A 76 -32.20 -8.30 -42.77
CA THR A 76 -31.24 -7.37 -43.40
C THR A 76 -29.80 -7.87 -43.37
N GLY A 77 -29.46 -8.80 -42.46
CA GLY A 77 -28.09 -9.23 -42.17
C GLY A 77 -27.27 -8.22 -41.36
N ASN A 78 -27.86 -7.07 -41.02
CA ASN A 78 -27.19 -6.04 -40.21
C ASN A 78 -27.01 -6.48 -38.75
N ARG A 79 -25.99 -5.93 -38.07
CA ARG A 79 -25.73 -6.16 -36.66
C ARG A 79 -26.87 -5.66 -35.79
N ILE A 80 -27.12 -6.37 -34.69
CA ILE A 80 -28.07 -5.94 -33.68
C ILE A 80 -27.26 -5.39 -32.49
N TYR A 81 -27.64 -4.21 -32.04
CA TYR A 81 -27.06 -3.52 -30.87
C TYR A 81 -28.05 -3.56 -29.74
N TYR A 82 -27.52 -3.83 -28.52
CA TYR A 82 -28.33 -3.98 -27.31
C TYR A 82 -28.06 -2.85 -26.34
N GLN A 83 -29.12 -2.39 -25.71
CA GLN A 83 -29.08 -1.52 -24.54
C GLN A 83 -29.91 -2.16 -23.43
N LEU A 84 -29.34 -2.32 -22.24
CA LEU A 84 -30.06 -2.78 -21.05
C LEU A 84 -30.17 -1.64 -20.05
N GLU A 85 -31.38 -1.39 -19.59
CA GLU A 85 -31.71 -0.33 -18.66
C GLU A 85 -32.46 -0.92 -17.45
N LEU A 86 -32.16 -0.41 -16.25
CA LEU A 86 -32.89 -0.71 -15.01
C LEU A 86 -33.49 0.60 -14.47
N ALA A 87 -34.71 0.54 -13.94
CA ALA A 87 -35.35 1.66 -13.29
C ALA A 87 -36.34 1.22 -12.23
N PRO A 88 -36.70 2.04 -11.27
CA PRO A 88 -37.85 1.79 -10.39
C PRO A 88 -39.12 1.67 -11.21
N LYS A 89 -39.95 0.70 -10.89
CA LYS A 89 -41.20 0.40 -11.60
C LYS A 89 -42.13 1.61 -11.68
N GLY A 90 -42.68 1.83 -12.85
CA GLY A 90 -43.62 2.93 -13.10
C GLY A 90 -43.00 4.27 -13.41
N THR A 91 -41.67 4.39 -13.43
CA THR A 91 -40.96 5.62 -13.79
C THR A 91 -40.82 5.86 -15.30
N ASN A 92 -41.25 4.90 -16.12
CA ASN A 92 -41.06 4.87 -17.55
C ASN A 92 -39.58 5.03 -17.96
N PHE A 93 -38.67 4.45 -17.19
CA PHE A 93 -37.21 4.52 -17.38
C PHE A 93 -36.63 5.95 -17.35
N GLN A 94 -37.31 6.88 -16.65
CA GLN A 94 -36.70 8.17 -16.36
C GLN A 94 -35.59 7.96 -15.32
N ASN A 95 -34.40 8.54 -15.58
CA ASN A 95 -33.19 8.35 -14.77
C ASN A 95 -32.76 6.88 -14.64
N ALA A 96 -33.01 6.05 -15.66
CA ALA A 96 -32.57 4.66 -15.65
C ALA A 96 -31.06 4.51 -15.42
N TYR A 97 -30.69 3.41 -14.82
CA TYR A 97 -29.31 2.92 -14.83
C TYR A 97 -29.09 2.15 -16.14
N VAL A 98 -28.11 2.58 -16.93
CA VAL A 98 -27.76 1.92 -18.19
C VAL A 98 -26.71 0.86 -17.88
N ALA A 99 -27.13 -0.41 -17.85
CA ALA A 99 -26.29 -1.56 -17.52
C ALA A 99 -25.48 -2.06 -18.71
N VAL A 100 -26.04 -1.92 -19.94
CA VAL A 100 -25.38 -2.21 -21.21
C VAL A 100 -25.73 -1.07 -22.18
N ASP A 101 -24.72 -0.46 -22.81
CA ASP A 101 -24.91 0.66 -23.68
C ASP A 101 -24.42 0.37 -25.11
N ASN A 102 -25.37 0.11 -26.02
CA ASN A 102 -25.15 -0.03 -27.46
C ASN A 102 -24.09 -1.09 -27.84
N GLU A 103 -24.10 -2.22 -27.15
CA GLU A 103 -23.15 -3.32 -27.35
C GLU A 103 -23.70 -4.38 -28.32
N THR A 104 -22.78 -5.14 -28.93
CA THR A 104 -23.11 -6.24 -29.84
C THR A 104 -22.64 -7.57 -29.31
N GLN A 105 -23.34 -8.66 -29.62
CA GLN A 105 -22.97 -10.03 -29.25
C GLN A 105 -22.93 -10.25 -27.72
N ILE A 106 -23.69 -9.47 -26.98
CA ILE A 106 -23.92 -9.64 -25.54
C ILE A 106 -25.36 -10.04 -25.30
N TYR A 107 -25.59 -11.06 -24.49
CA TYR A 107 -26.93 -11.65 -24.27
C TYR A 107 -27.23 -11.85 -22.79
N THR A 108 -26.31 -11.42 -21.92
CA THR A 108 -26.45 -11.53 -20.47
C THR A 108 -25.83 -10.31 -19.79
N TRP A 109 -26.36 -10.00 -18.63
CA TRP A 109 -25.76 -9.07 -17.67
C TRP A 109 -26.06 -9.56 -16.27
N SER A 110 -25.08 -9.49 -15.39
CA SER A 110 -25.26 -9.80 -13.97
C SER A 110 -24.71 -8.70 -13.08
N ALA A 111 -25.26 -8.61 -11.88
CA ALA A 111 -24.73 -7.75 -10.81
C ALA A 111 -24.44 -8.58 -9.58
N THR A 112 -23.35 -8.26 -8.89
CA THR A 112 -23.14 -8.74 -7.53
C THR A 112 -24.12 -8.08 -6.56
N GLN A 113 -24.27 -8.64 -5.35
CA GLN A 113 -25.16 -8.06 -4.34
C GLN A 113 -24.72 -6.64 -3.96
N GLU A 114 -23.42 -6.37 -3.83
CA GLU A 114 -22.88 -5.04 -3.58
C GLU A 114 -23.20 -4.06 -4.72
N ASN A 115 -22.96 -4.48 -5.97
CA ASN A 115 -23.20 -3.60 -7.11
C ASN A 115 -24.69 -3.27 -7.27
N LEU A 116 -25.57 -4.25 -7.07
CA LEU A 116 -27.01 -4.02 -7.16
C LEU A 116 -27.50 -3.17 -5.99
N ASN A 117 -26.93 -3.37 -4.78
CA ASN A 117 -27.22 -2.54 -3.61
C ASN A 117 -26.85 -1.07 -3.84
N SER A 118 -25.64 -0.81 -4.35
CA SER A 118 -25.20 0.55 -4.67
C SER A 118 -26.06 1.21 -5.74
N ILE A 119 -26.45 0.47 -6.79
CA ILE A 119 -27.37 1.00 -7.83
C ILE A 119 -28.70 1.43 -7.17
N ILE A 120 -29.23 0.62 -6.26
CA ILE A 120 -30.52 0.92 -5.61
C ILE A 120 -30.38 2.13 -4.68
N LEU A 121 -29.35 2.17 -3.84
CA LEU A 121 -29.19 3.23 -2.85
C LEU A 121 -28.78 4.58 -3.50
N ASP A 122 -27.79 4.54 -4.39
CA ASP A 122 -27.16 5.75 -4.91
C ASP A 122 -27.89 6.34 -6.12
N LYS A 123 -28.49 5.46 -6.96
CA LYS A 123 -29.12 5.87 -8.22
C LYS A 123 -30.64 5.96 -8.12
N PHE A 124 -31.25 5.13 -7.27
CA PHE A 124 -32.71 5.05 -7.18
C PHE A 124 -33.26 5.55 -5.85
N ASP A 125 -32.42 6.10 -4.97
CA ASP A 125 -32.80 6.60 -3.62
C ASP A 125 -33.55 5.56 -2.80
N GLY A 126 -33.17 4.27 -2.95
CA GLY A 126 -33.79 3.18 -2.20
C GLY A 126 -33.51 3.24 -0.70
N THR A 127 -34.43 2.73 0.10
CA THR A 127 -34.28 2.70 1.55
C THR A 127 -33.78 1.33 1.99
N PRO A 128 -32.68 1.21 2.74
CA PRO A 128 -32.22 -0.07 3.27
C PRO A 128 -33.31 -0.81 4.07
N GLY A 129 -33.50 -2.10 3.81
CA GLY A 129 -34.52 -2.94 4.43
C GLY A 129 -35.91 -2.83 3.83
N GLU A 130 -36.18 -1.88 2.92
CA GLU A 130 -37.44 -1.75 2.22
C GLU A 130 -37.33 -2.31 0.79
N SER A 131 -38.28 -3.13 0.40
CA SER A 131 -38.30 -3.72 -0.94
C SER A 131 -38.66 -2.67 -2.00
N ILE A 132 -37.93 -2.67 -3.10
CA ILE A 132 -38.19 -1.86 -4.28
C ILE A 132 -38.53 -2.77 -5.47
N GLU A 133 -39.61 -2.46 -6.22
CA GLU A 133 -39.89 -3.08 -7.52
C GLU A 133 -39.09 -2.37 -8.61
N LEU A 134 -38.28 -3.13 -9.35
CA LEU A 134 -37.51 -2.67 -10.49
C LEU A 134 -38.10 -3.20 -11.80
N GLU A 135 -37.98 -2.38 -12.85
CA GLU A 135 -38.19 -2.79 -14.22
C GLU A 135 -36.82 -2.86 -14.94
N ALA A 136 -36.56 -3.99 -15.62
CA ALA A 136 -35.43 -4.10 -16.55
C ALA A 136 -35.96 -4.10 -17.99
N ARG A 137 -35.36 -3.29 -18.86
CA ARG A 137 -35.72 -3.23 -20.29
C ARG A 137 -34.49 -3.48 -21.13
N VAL A 138 -34.51 -4.50 -21.95
CA VAL A 138 -33.57 -4.65 -23.05
C VAL A 138 -34.16 -4.06 -24.33
N SER A 139 -33.37 -3.30 -25.06
CA SER A 139 -33.67 -2.74 -26.37
C SER A 139 -32.71 -3.34 -27.41
N ALA A 140 -33.21 -3.78 -28.52
CA ALA A 140 -32.44 -4.24 -29.69
C ALA A 140 -32.68 -3.31 -30.87
N THR A 141 -31.62 -2.78 -31.46
CA THR A 141 -31.65 -1.91 -32.62
C THR A 141 -30.77 -2.46 -33.72
N SER A 142 -31.28 -2.42 -34.98
CA SER A 142 -30.51 -2.81 -36.16
C SER A 142 -30.88 -1.87 -37.30
N GLU A 143 -29.92 -1.54 -38.14
CA GLU A 143 -30.13 -0.63 -39.27
C GLU A 143 -31.22 -1.20 -40.22
N GLY A 144 -32.18 -0.37 -40.55
CA GLY A 144 -33.30 -0.75 -41.45
C GLY A 144 -34.45 -1.51 -40.77
N THR A 145 -34.46 -1.59 -39.41
CA THR A 145 -35.54 -2.22 -38.65
C THR A 145 -36.06 -1.31 -37.54
N GLU A 146 -37.29 -1.57 -37.10
CA GLU A 146 -37.85 -0.91 -35.90
C GLU A 146 -37.14 -1.39 -34.62
N LYS A 147 -36.99 -0.50 -33.65
CA LYS A 147 -36.47 -0.81 -32.33
C LYS A 147 -37.39 -1.83 -31.64
N GLN A 148 -36.82 -2.94 -31.18
CA GLN A 148 -37.52 -3.95 -30.38
C GLN A 148 -37.23 -3.72 -28.91
N THR A 149 -38.17 -4.02 -28.04
CA THR A 149 -38.00 -3.94 -26.56
C THR A 149 -38.62 -5.15 -25.87
N SER A 150 -38.01 -5.56 -24.78
CA SER A 150 -38.59 -6.53 -23.85
C SER A 150 -38.35 -6.06 -22.45
N THR A 151 -39.38 -6.12 -21.59
CA THR A 151 -39.33 -5.64 -20.22
C THR A 151 -39.77 -6.75 -19.27
N ILE A 152 -39.12 -6.82 -18.11
CA ILE A 152 -39.50 -7.66 -16.98
C ILE A 152 -39.46 -6.86 -15.69
N ASP A 153 -40.17 -7.34 -14.68
CA ASP A 153 -40.15 -6.80 -13.33
C ASP A 153 -39.47 -7.79 -12.39
N PHE A 154 -38.78 -7.27 -11.38
CA PHE A 154 -38.27 -8.05 -10.26
C PHE A 154 -38.18 -7.17 -9.00
N THR A 155 -38.18 -7.80 -7.83
CA THR A 155 -38.17 -7.07 -6.54
C THR A 155 -36.85 -7.28 -5.84
N VAL A 156 -36.29 -6.21 -5.29
CA VAL A 156 -35.02 -6.25 -4.53
C VAL A 156 -35.19 -5.54 -3.20
N THR A 157 -34.64 -6.13 -2.14
CA THR A 157 -34.52 -5.48 -0.82
C THR A 157 -33.05 -5.18 -0.55
N PRO A 158 -32.64 -3.89 -0.52
CA PRO A 158 -31.27 -3.52 -0.26
C PRO A 158 -30.93 -3.62 1.23
N TYR A 159 -29.64 -3.84 1.53
CA TYR A 159 -29.11 -3.74 2.89
C TYR A 159 -28.52 -2.34 3.16
N LYS A 160 -28.38 -2.01 4.46
CA LYS A 160 -27.61 -0.82 4.89
C LYS A 160 -26.14 -1.19 4.94
N PRO A 161 -25.27 -0.61 4.07
CA PRO A 161 -23.85 -0.88 4.11
C PRO A 161 -23.23 -0.46 5.44
N VAL A 162 -22.28 -1.24 5.94
CA VAL A 162 -21.38 -0.80 7.01
C VAL A 162 -20.45 0.30 6.49
N THR A 163 -19.76 0.96 7.42
CA THR A 163 -18.82 2.04 7.04
C THR A 163 -17.72 1.54 6.11
N GLU A 164 -17.28 2.38 5.18
CA GLU A 164 -16.12 2.13 4.32
C GLU A 164 -14.81 2.55 4.99
N THR A 165 -14.86 3.33 6.08
CA THR A 165 -13.70 3.83 6.82
C THR A 165 -13.83 3.50 8.29
N LEU A 166 -12.70 3.14 8.92
CA LEU A 166 -12.64 2.88 10.35
C LEU A 166 -11.33 3.47 10.90
N PHE A 167 -11.42 4.15 12.03
CA PHE A 167 -10.28 4.80 12.66
C PHE A 167 -10.17 4.36 14.11
N LEU A 168 -8.94 4.05 14.52
CA LEU A 168 -8.58 3.71 15.88
C LEU A 168 -8.27 4.98 16.68
N ILE A 169 -8.90 5.16 17.85
CA ILE A 169 -8.75 6.33 18.71
C ILE A 169 -8.73 5.93 20.19
N GLY A 170 -7.92 6.61 21.00
CA GLY A 170 -7.79 6.32 22.42
C GLY A 170 -6.41 6.61 22.95
N ASN A 171 -6.26 6.76 24.26
CA ASN A 171 -4.96 7.02 24.88
C ASN A 171 -3.97 5.83 24.73
N ALA A 172 -4.46 4.65 24.38
CA ALA A 172 -3.60 3.52 24.00
C ALA A 172 -2.96 3.70 22.61
N THR A 173 -3.51 4.57 21.76
CA THR A 173 -3.13 4.73 20.35
C THR A 173 -2.09 5.83 20.13
N PRO A 174 -1.35 5.86 18.99
CA PRO A 174 -0.32 6.85 18.73
C PRO A 174 -0.78 8.31 18.82
N ASN A 175 -2.03 8.59 18.46
CA ASN A 175 -2.57 9.95 18.37
C ASN A 175 -3.56 10.30 19.50
N GLY A 176 -3.68 9.43 20.52
CA GLY A 176 -4.54 9.65 21.67
C GLY A 176 -6.03 9.84 21.30
N TRP A 177 -6.72 10.70 22.02
CA TRP A 177 -8.13 11.03 21.79
C TRP A 177 -8.34 12.17 20.76
N SER A 178 -7.36 12.45 19.91
CA SER A 178 -7.49 13.49 18.88
C SER A 178 -8.30 12.97 17.69
N ILE A 179 -9.55 13.39 17.56
CA ILE A 179 -10.46 12.92 16.51
C ILE A 179 -9.93 13.24 15.10
N ASP A 180 -9.42 14.46 14.88
CA ASP A 180 -8.86 14.90 13.60
C ASP A 180 -7.65 14.07 13.16
N ASN A 181 -6.93 13.49 14.13
CA ASN A 181 -5.73 12.70 13.94
C ASN A 181 -5.95 11.20 14.22
N ALA A 182 -7.21 10.74 14.33
CA ALA A 182 -7.51 9.34 14.58
C ALA A 182 -6.82 8.44 13.56
N THR A 183 -6.27 7.33 14.04
CA THR A 183 -5.42 6.42 13.23
C THR A 183 -6.27 5.59 12.29
N GLU A 184 -6.07 5.75 10.98
CA GLU A 184 -6.82 5.04 9.96
C GLU A 184 -6.45 3.54 9.92
N MET A 185 -7.46 2.69 9.84
CA MET A 185 -7.30 1.27 9.62
C MET A 185 -7.36 0.95 8.11
N THR A 186 -6.65 -0.07 7.69
CA THR A 186 -6.66 -0.51 6.30
C THR A 186 -7.87 -1.41 6.05
N ARG A 187 -8.76 -0.99 5.14
CA ARG A 187 -9.87 -1.81 4.68
C ARG A 187 -9.34 -2.99 3.86
N GLN A 188 -9.75 -4.19 4.22
CA GLN A 188 -9.39 -5.43 3.52
C GLN A 188 -10.53 -5.93 2.63
N ASP A 189 -11.77 -5.75 3.07
CA ASP A 189 -12.99 -6.16 2.42
C ASP A 189 -14.18 -5.39 3.03
N ASN A 190 -15.42 -5.63 2.59
CA ASN A 190 -16.60 -5.04 3.20
C ASN A 190 -16.69 -5.41 4.68
N GLY A 191 -16.77 -4.38 5.52
CA GLY A 191 -16.79 -4.53 6.96
C GLY A 191 -15.50 -5.01 7.60
N LYS A 192 -14.44 -5.34 6.83
CA LYS A 192 -13.19 -5.91 7.35
C LYS A 192 -12.04 -4.92 7.31
N PHE A 193 -11.46 -4.70 8.49
CA PHE A 193 -10.37 -3.76 8.67
C PHE A 193 -9.22 -4.39 9.43
N THR A 194 -7.99 -3.98 9.12
CA THR A 194 -6.79 -4.37 9.85
C THR A 194 -5.93 -3.16 10.15
N TRP A 195 -5.21 -3.24 11.26
CA TRP A 195 -4.19 -2.28 11.62
C TRP A 195 -3.08 -2.98 12.39
N GLU A 196 -1.85 -2.51 12.20
CA GLU A 196 -0.69 -2.98 12.97
C GLU A 196 0.11 -1.77 13.45
N GLY A 197 0.52 -1.81 14.70
CA GLY A 197 1.32 -0.74 15.26
C GLY A 197 1.57 -0.89 16.75
N ASN A 198 2.33 0.08 17.31
CA ASN A 198 2.58 0.14 18.73
C ASN A 198 1.35 0.70 19.46
N LEU A 199 0.89 -0.02 20.47
CA LEU A 199 -0.07 0.46 21.47
C LEU A 199 0.63 0.53 22.82
N VAL A 200 0.18 1.46 23.67
CA VAL A 200 0.59 1.58 25.07
C VAL A 200 -0.54 1.16 25.99
N GLU A 201 -0.26 0.99 27.29
CA GLU A 201 -1.31 0.76 28.28
C GLU A 201 -2.36 1.87 28.24
N GLY A 202 -3.64 1.50 28.13
CA GLY A 202 -4.75 2.46 28.04
C GLY A 202 -5.94 1.95 27.25
N ASP A 203 -6.87 2.87 26.99
CA ASP A 203 -8.15 2.57 26.37
C ASP A 203 -8.17 2.98 24.90
N TYR A 204 -8.98 2.26 24.10
CA TYR A 204 -9.25 2.60 22.71
C TYR A 204 -10.65 2.18 22.28
N LYS A 205 -11.14 2.78 21.23
CA LYS A 205 -12.35 2.41 20.48
C LYS A 205 -12.16 2.73 18.99
N PHE A 206 -13.20 2.49 18.21
CA PHE A 206 -13.19 2.79 16.79
C PHE A 206 -14.24 3.85 16.46
N VAL A 207 -13.92 4.77 15.56
CA VAL A 207 -14.84 5.74 15.00
C VAL A 207 -14.90 5.61 13.48
N THR A 208 -16.05 5.97 12.89
CA THR A 208 -16.28 5.80 11.46
C THR A 208 -15.81 6.98 10.62
N ASN A 209 -15.49 8.11 11.27
CA ASN A 209 -15.04 9.34 10.62
C ASN A 209 -14.08 10.13 11.54
N LYS A 210 -13.44 11.18 10.99
CA LYS A 210 -12.50 12.04 11.73
C LYS A 210 -13.13 13.38 12.18
N SER A 211 -14.44 13.53 12.08
CA SER A 211 -15.14 14.78 12.43
C SER A 211 -15.95 14.67 13.71
N ASP A 212 -16.32 13.48 14.14
CA ASP A 212 -17.13 13.23 15.33
C ASP A 212 -16.75 11.89 15.97
N PHE A 213 -17.02 11.75 17.27
CA PHE A 213 -16.87 10.51 18.05
C PHE A 213 -18.00 9.51 17.81
N LEU A 214 -19.00 9.87 17.04
CA LEU A 214 -20.13 9.05 16.60
C LEU A 214 -20.31 9.11 15.08
N PRO A 215 -20.76 8.04 14.42
CA PRO A 215 -20.93 6.69 15.00
C PRO A 215 -19.59 6.05 15.38
N SER A 216 -19.64 5.13 16.35
CA SER A 216 -18.46 4.41 16.84
C SER A 216 -18.75 2.94 17.03
N TYR A 217 -17.68 2.14 17.13
CA TYR A 217 -17.74 0.75 17.56
C TYR A 217 -16.98 0.64 18.88
N ASN A 218 -17.68 0.14 19.86
CA ASN A 218 -17.28 0.10 21.26
C ASN A 218 -17.21 -1.34 21.78
N ASN A 219 -16.73 -1.51 23.00
CA ASN A 219 -16.78 -2.78 23.71
C ASN A 219 -18.20 -2.98 24.29
N ASP A 220 -18.78 -4.17 24.12
CA ASP A 220 -20.07 -4.55 24.74
C ASP A 220 -19.95 -4.87 26.24
N GLY A 221 -18.72 -4.85 26.79
CA GLY A 221 -18.38 -5.25 28.17
C GLY A 221 -17.91 -6.70 28.29
N GLU A 222 -18.03 -7.49 27.23
CA GLU A 222 -17.57 -8.89 27.15
C GLU A 222 -16.39 -9.04 26.16
N GLY A 223 -16.01 -7.95 25.49
CA GLY A 223 -14.89 -7.91 24.54
C GLY A 223 -15.29 -7.96 23.07
N ASN A 224 -16.58 -7.97 22.75
CA ASN A 224 -17.07 -7.95 21.39
C ASN A 224 -17.33 -6.50 20.94
N LEU A 225 -17.47 -6.32 19.63
CA LEU A 225 -17.85 -5.04 19.03
C LEU A 225 -19.35 -4.78 19.21
N VAL A 226 -19.69 -3.54 19.52
CA VAL A 226 -21.06 -3.04 19.48
C VAL A 226 -21.11 -1.69 18.78
N TYR A 227 -22.03 -1.52 17.84
CA TYR A 227 -22.26 -0.26 17.14
C TYR A 227 -22.94 0.74 18.06
N ARG A 228 -22.41 1.95 18.13
CA ARG A 228 -22.93 3.06 18.94
C ARG A 228 -23.22 4.26 18.04
N SER A 229 -24.46 4.71 18.04
CA SER A 229 -24.95 5.82 17.20
C SER A 229 -25.35 7.06 17.98
N SER A 230 -25.50 6.95 19.30
CA SER A 230 -26.04 7.98 20.19
C SER A 230 -25.25 8.08 21.49
N ASP A 231 -25.20 9.27 22.08
CA ASP A 231 -24.61 9.49 23.40
C ASP A 231 -25.39 8.89 24.57
N GLU A 232 -26.62 8.43 24.31
CA GLU A 232 -27.45 7.71 25.29
C GLU A 232 -27.02 6.25 25.46
N GLU A 233 -26.29 5.69 24.49
CA GLU A 233 -25.77 4.33 24.51
C GLU A 233 -24.44 4.26 25.30
N PRO A 234 -24.11 3.10 25.95
CA PRO A 234 -22.88 2.92 26.70
C PRO A 234 -21.63 3.20 25.87
N ASP A 235 -20.65 3.93 26.45
CA ASP A 235 -19.38 4.25 25.82
C ASP A 235 -18.23 3.42 26.42
N GLU A 236 -18.43 2.10 26.52
CA GLU A 236 -17.38 1.17 26.97
C GLU A 236 -16.27 1.07 25.94
N LYS A 237 -15.03 0.89 26.42
CA LYS A 237 -13.84 0.90 25.59
C LYS A 237 -13.09 -0.42 25.71
N PHE A 238 -12.30 -0.74 24.69
CA PHE A 238 -11.31 -1.82 24.76
C PHE A 238 -10.09 -1.32 25.55
N HIS A 239 -9.38 -2.23 26.19
CA HIS A 239 -8.22 -1.91 27.01
C HIS A 239 -6.97 -2.66 26.56
N ILE A 240 -5.83 -1.98 26.60
CA ILE A 240 -4.49 -2.56 26.41
C ILE A 240 -3.76 -2.54 27.75
N ASP A 241 -3.38 -3.72 28.24
CA ASP A 241 -2.72 -3.89 29.54
C ASP A 241 -1.20 -3.62 29.50
N GLU A 242 -0.57 -3.71 28.32
CA GLU A 242 0.89 -3.65 28.18
C GLU A 242 1.29 -3.00 26.85
N ALA A 243 2.27 -2.11 26.91
CA ALA A 243 2.86 -1.52 25.72
C ALA A 243 3.54 -2.59 24.85
N HIS A 244 3.07 -2.77 23.62
CA HIS A 244 3.60 -3.74 22.66
C HIS A 244 3.22 -3.37 21.22
N TYR A 245 3.80 -4.08 20.24
CA TYR A 245 3.32 -4.05 18.87
C TYR A 245 2.13 -5.01 18.72
N TYR A 246 1.01 -4.49 18.24
CA TYR A 246 -0.24 -5.24 18.11
C TYR A 246 -0.70 -5.31 16.68
N ARG A 247 -1.38 -6.41 16.35
CA ARG A 247 -2.24 -6.54 15.19
C ARG A 247 -3.69 -6.54 15.64
N ILE A 248 -4.46 -5.64 15.06
CA ILE A 248 -5.91 -5.54 15.27
C ILE A 248 -6.60 -5.91 13.97
N ASN A 249 -7.53 -6.87 14.02
CA ASN A 249 -8.44 -7.16 12.93
C ASN A 249 -9.86 -6.96 13.43
N VAL A 250 -10.67 -6.29 12.63
CA VAL A 250 -12.07 -5.96 12.91
C VAL A 250 -12.91 -6.52 11.78
N ASP A 251 -13.98 -7.23 12.11
CA ASP A 251 -15.03 -7.62 11.20
C ASP A 251 -16.34 -7.02 11.73
N LEU A 252 -16.83 -5.98 11.07
CA LEU A 252 -18.03 -5.25 11.46
C LEU A 252 -19.32 -6.03 11.13
N LEU A 253 -19.27 -6.98 10.19
CA LEU A 253 -20.41 -7.80 9.81
C LEU A 253 -20.64 -8.92 10.84
N GLU A 254 -19.55 -9.53 11.31
CA GLU A 254 -19.58 -10.56 12.34
C GLU A 254 -19.49 -10.00 13.77
N GLU A 255 -19.34 -8.66 13.89
CA GLU A 255 -19.16 -7.94 15.16
C GLU A 255 -18.00 -8.48 16.00
N THR A 256 -16.91 -8.88 15.33
CA THR A 256 -15.76 -9.50 15.98
C THR A 256 -14.52 -8.62 15.94
N LEU A 257 -13.72 -8.73 17.00
CA LEU A 257 -12.43 -8.06 17.15
C LEU A 257 -11.37 -9.07 17.57
N THR A 258 -10.21 -9.05 16.94
CA THR A 258 -9.00 -9.65 17.47
C THR A 258 -7.94 -8.57 17.70
N CYS A 259 -7.34 -8.58 18.88
CA CYS A 259 -6.20 -7.70 19.23
C CYS A 259 -5.11 -8.58 19.82
N GLU A 260 -4.06 -8.84 19.06
CA GLU A 260 -3.01 -9.79 19.40
C GLU A 260 -1.65 -9.11 19.39
N LYS A 261 -0.77 -9.49 20.35
CA LYS A 261 0.63 -9.11 20.27
C LYS A 261 1.24 -9.76 19.04
N ALA A 262 1.81 -8.93 18.16
CA ALA A 262 2.40 -9.38 16.91
C ALA A 262 3.93 -9.35 16.99
N ASP A 263 4.58 -10.31 16.33
CA ASP A 263 6.01 -10.29 16.10
C ASP A 263 6.31 -9.36 14.92
N GLY A 264 7.23 -8.44 15.11
CA GLY A 264 7.64 -7.49 14.09
C GLY A 264 7.30 -6.05 14.45
N MET A 265 8.18 -5.43 15.25
CA MET A 265 8.09 -4.00 15.52
C MET A 265 8.16 -3.20 14.22
N ARG A 266 7.29 -2.19 14.09
CA ARG A 266 7.45 -1.11 13.11
C ARG A 266 7.93 0.14 13.83
N PRO A 267 8.69 1.01 13.15
CA PRO A 267 9.10 2.28 13.74
C PRO A 267 7.87 3.13 14.09
N SER A 268 7.93 3.79 15.24
CA SER A 268 6.86 4.71 15.69
C SER A 268 6.78 5.97 14.82
N TYR A 269 7.81 6.27 14.05
CA TYR A 269 7.92 7.46 13.20
C TYR A 269 8.49 7.08 11.83
N ASP A 270 7.94 7.67 10.78
CA ASP A 270 8.41 7.50 9.39
C ASP A 270 9.43 8.56 8.97
N GLN A 271 9.53 9.64 9.72
CA GLN A 271 10.47 10.74 9.50
C GLN A 271 11.18 11.11 10.79
N ILE A 272 12.47 11.40 10.68
CA ILE A 272 13.31 11.94 11.77
C ILE A 272 14.11 13.10 11.21
N PHE A 273 14.33 14.11 12.04
CA PHE A 273 15.06 15.32 11.67
C PHE A 273 16.23 15.55 12.63
N PHE A 274 17.41 15.78 12.07
CA PHE A 274 18.56 16.28 12.82
C PHE A 274 18.39 17.77 13.10
N VAL A 275 18.56 18.21 14.35
CA VAL A 275 18.42 19.60 14.79
C VAL A 275 19.55 19.96 15.73
N GLY A 276 20.21 21.08 15.51
CA GLY A 276 21.30 21.54 16.39
C GLY A 276 22.04 22.75 15.85
N ASP A 277 23.15 23.14 16.52
CA ASP A 277 23.96 24.26 16.12
C ASP A 277 24.50 24.14 14.68
N ALA A 278 24.83 22.91 14.25
CA ALA A 278 25.31 22.63 12.89
C ALA A 278 24.26 22.91 11.80
N THR A 279 22.98 23.05 12.13
CA THR A 279 21.89 23.43 11.21
C THR A 279 21.31 24.81 11.54
N GLY A 280 21.90 25.54 12.49
CA GLY A 280 21.31 26.76 13.01
C GLY A 280 19.93 26.50 13.65
N TRP A 281 19.73 25.32 14.21
CA TRP A 281 18.48 24.82 14.80
C TRP A 281 17.35 24.65 13.79
N GLY A 282 17.66 24.61 12.50
CA GLY A 282 16.76 24.16 11.46
C GLY A 282 16.61 22.64 11.46
N PHE A 283 15.46 22.16 10.97
CA PHE A 283 15.12 20.74 10.89
C PHE A 283 15.61 20.17 9.55
N GLU A 284 16.70 19.39 9.57
CA GLU A 284 17.20 18.69 8.38
C GLU A 284 16.77 17.22 8.44
N GLU A 285 15.99 16.79 7.45
CA GLU A 285 15.46 15.43 7.40
C GLU A 285 16.56 14.38 7.27
N MET A 286 16.48 13.34 8.06
CA MET A 286 17.35 12.16 7.97
C MET A 286 16.76 11.15 7.00
N THR A 287 17.62 10.42 6.30
CA THR A 287 17.20 9.38 5.37
C THR A 287 16.85 8.10 6.11
N LYS A 288 15.65 7.57 5.90
CA LYS A 288 15.27 6.25 6.39
C LYS A 288 16.12 5.18 5.71
N ASP A 289 16.67 4.23 6.47
CA ASP A 289 17.51 3.17 5.92
C ASP A 289 16.69 2.25 4.99
N PRO A 290 17.20 1.93 3.79
CA PRO A 290 16.45 1.15 2.80
C PRO A 290 16.13 -0.29 3.22
N ILE A 291 16.89 -0.87 4.15
CA ILE A 291 16.75 -2.29 4.52
C ILE A 291 16.34 -2.50 5.98
N ASP A 292 16.46 -1.47 6.82
CA ASP A 292 16.00 -1.52 8.20
C ASP A 292 15.16 -0.27 8.53
N PRO A 293 13.84 -0.37 8.62
CA PRO A 293 12.95 0.77 8.77
C PRO A 293 13.09 1.52 10.09
N PHE A 294 13.81 0.96 11.08
CA PHE A 294 14.08 1.62 12.37
C PHE A 294 15.30 2.55 12.34
N LEU A 295 16.14 2.43 11.32
CA LEU A 295 17.37 3.21 11.21
C LEU A 295 17.16 4.46 10.36
N PHE A 296 17.65 5.59 10.87
CA PHE A 296 17.68 6.86 10.15
C PHE A 296 19.12 7.34 10.03
N ARG A 297 19.54 7.69 8.80
CA ARG A 297 20.91 8.04 8.44
C ARG A 297 21.03 9.51 8.09
N TYR A 298 22.14 10.09 8.48
CA TYR A 298 22.45 11.47 8.16
C TYR A 298 23.96 11.66 7.98
N GLY A 299 24.35 12.34 6.93
CA GLY A 299 25.74 12.64 6.62
C GLY A 299 25.97 14.13 6.48
N LYS A 300 26.87 14.72 7.31
CA LYS A 300 27.15 16.16 7.31
C LYS A 300 28.59 16.46 7.67
N ILE A 301 29.14 17.53 7.05
CA ILE A 301 30.38 18.17 7.54
C ILE A 301 29.96 19.16 8.63
N ILE A 302 30.45 18.96 9.85
CA ILE A 302 30.13 19.80 11.01
C ILE A 302 31.29 20.75 11.27
N ASN A 303 31.08 22.04 11.01
CA ASN A 303 32.13 23.08 11.05
C ASN A 303 32.14 23.90 12.35
N SER A 304 31.17 23.74 13.21
CA SER A 304 31.07 24.46 14.50
C SER A 304 30.82 23.49 15.64
N ALA A 305 31.43 23.76 16.81
CA ALA A 305 31.09 23.10 18.04
C ALA A 305 29.63 23.44 18.44
N GLY A 306 29.01 22.59 19.22
CA GLY A 306 27.65 22.84 19.67
C GLY A 306 26.81 21.59 19.93
N GLU A 307 25.55 21.84 20.20
CA GLU A 307 24.57 20.85 20.63
C GLU A 307 23.75 20.33 19.45
N PHE A 308 23.23 19.10 19.60
CA PHE A 308 22.24 18.54 18.68
C PHE A 308 21.32 17.51 19.36
N LYS A 309 20.20 17.27 18.75
CA LYS A 309 19.18 16.25 19.08
C LYS A 309 18.35 15.89 17.85
N PHE A 310 17.35 15.01 17.97
CA PHE A 310 16.54 14.56 16.85
C PHE A 310 15.07 14.78 17.10
N ALA A 311 14.37 15.36 16.14
CA ALA A 311 12.93 15.59 16.19
C ALA A 311 12.18 14.56 15.35
N THR A 312 10.94 14.25 15.74
CA THR A 312 10.08 13.28 15.05
C THR A 312 9.16 13.93 14.03
N ALA A 313 9.10 15.27 13.99
CA ALA A 313 8.33 16.01 13.00
C ALA A 313 9.01 17.36 12.68
N ASN A 314 8.88 17.81 11.43
CA ASN A 314 9.42 19.10 11.00
C ASN A 314 8.75 20.26 11.77
N GLY A 315 9.60 21.10 12.39
CA GLY A 315 9.14 22.27 13.15
C GLY A 315 8.55 21.97 14.53
N SER A 316 8.50 20.71 14.96
CA SER A 316 7.98 20.34 16.27
C SER A 316 9.11 19.99 17.26
N TRP A 317 8.99 20.52 18.48
CA TRP A 317 9.87 20.29 19.60
C TRP A 317 9.29 19.35 20.65
N GLU A 318 8.10 18.79 20.42
CA GLU A 318 7.30 18.09 21.41
C GLU A 318 7.77 16.65 21.65
N ASN A 319 8.05 15.91 20.57
CA ASN A 319 8.50 14.51 20.64
C ASN A 319 9.88 14.39 20.03
N MET A 320 10.86 14.05 20.85
CA MET A 320 12.27 14.07 20.44
C MET A 320 13.06 12.89 21.00
N TYR A 321 14.03 12.42 20.22
CA TYR A 321 15.10 11.57 20.70
C TYR A 321 16.24 12.49 21.18
N LYS A 322 16.59 12.39 22.44
CA LYS A 322 17.55 13.25 23.15
C LYS A 322 18.66 12.42 23.80
N ALA A 323 19.75 13.07 24.17
CA ALA A 323 20.76 12.49 25.04
C ALA A 323 20.20 12.17 26.43
N THR A 324 20.83 11.25 27.14
CA THR A 324 20.42 10.86 28.51
C THR A 324 20.99 11.80 29.58
N SER A 325 21.99 12.60 29.22
CA SER A 325 22.60 13.63 30.09
C SER A 325 22.88 14.91 29.30
N GLU A 326 23.04 16.02 30.00
CA GLU A 326 23.42 17.30 29.39
C GLU A 326 24.85 17.22 28.83
N HIS A 327 25.05 17.77 27.61
CA HIS A 327 26.33 17.77 26.90
C HIS A 327 26.97 16.38 26.77
N GLN A 328 26.13 15.35 26.56
CA GLN A 328 26.61 13.99 26.34
C GLN A 328 27.56 13.93 25.14
N ALA A 329 28.68 13.21 25.29
CA ALA A 329 29.62 13.02 24.18
C ALA A 329 28.92 12.34 22.99
N TYR A 330 29.19 12.80 21.76
CA TYR A 330 28.59 12.22 20.56
C TYR A 330 28.96 10.73 20.36
N SER A 331 30.02 10.26 21.00
CA SER A 331 30.43 8.83 20.99
C SER A 331 29.62 7.95 21.93
N ASP A 332 28.84 8.54 22.85
CA ASP A 332 27.94 7.81 23.74
C ASP A 332 26.59 7.56 23.02
N ALA A 333 26.31 6.30 22.80
CA ALA A 333 25.16 5.86 21.99
C ALA A 333 23.82 5.88 22.75
N THR A 334 23.80 6.19 24.05
CA THR A 334 22.57 6.15 24.83
C THR A 334 21.59 7.25 24.44
N VAL A 335 20.33 6.88 24.30
CA VAL A 335 19.23 7.73 23.82
C VAL A 335 18.06 7.69 24.78
N SER A 336 17.39 8.81 24.97
CA SER A 336 16.10 8.92 25.64
C SER A 336 15.05 9.49 24.69
N PHE A 337 13.92 8.81 24.56
CA PHE A 337 12.75 9.42 23.92
C PHE A 337 12.03 10.29 24.96
N VAL A 338 11.79 11.56 24.60
CA VAL A 338 11.14 12.54 25.48
C VAL A 338 9.90 13.09 24.77
N SER A 339 8.74 12.83 25.36
CA SER A 339 7.49 13.50 24.99
C SER A 339 7.33 14.75 25.86
N GLY A 340 7.21 15.91 25.22
CA GLY A 340 7.26 17.21 25.90
C GLY A 340 8.67 17.84 25.87
N PHE A 341 8.84 18.91 26.68
CA PHE A 341 10.04 19.74 26.58
C PHE A 341 11.18 19.28 27.50
N ASP A 342 10.88 18.73 28.64
CA ASP A 342 11.87 18.39 29.67
C ASP A 342 12.00 16.87 29.91
N PRO A 343 13.21 16.34 30.16
CA PRO A 343 14.50 17.04 30.15
C PRO A 343 14.94 17.38 28.70
N ASP A 344 15.67 18.50 28.52
CA ASP A 344 16.16 18.94 27.22
C ASP A 344 17.67 18.65 27.04
N ASN A 345 18.08 17.43 27.38
CA ASN A 345 19.44 16.95 27.21
C ASN A 345 19.83 16.86 25.72
N LYS A 346 21.10 17.11 25.43
CA LYS A 346 21.64 17.13 24.07
C LYS A 346 22.99 16.48 24.00
N TRP A 347 23.35 15.90 22.86
CA TRP A 347 24.73 15.58 22.54
C TRP A 347 25.49 16.86 22.22
N TYR A 348 26.81 16.82 22.41
CA TYR A 348 27.69 17.96 22.20
C TYR A 348 28.94 17.57 21.42
N LEU A 349 29.29 18.38 20.40
CA LEU A 349 30.58 18.35 19.72
C LEU A 349 31.48 19.46 20.25
N ASN A 350 32.72 19.10 20.62
CA ASN A 350 33.75 20.06 21.04
C ASN A 350 34.47 20.69 19.84
N GLU A 351 35.18 21.80 20.06
CA GLU A 351 35.98 22.49 19.03
C GLU A 351 36.96 21.56 18.30
N GLY A 352 37.63 20.63 19.00
CA GLY A 352 38.56 19.66 18.41
C GLY A 352 37.92 18.59 17.52
N GLU A 353 36.61 18.53 17.51
CA GLU A 353 35.78 17.56 16.75
C GLU A 353 35.12 18.20 15.51
N THR A 354 35.38 19.49 15.27
CA THR A 354 34.79 20.23 14.14
C THR A 354 35.65 20.17 12.88
N GLY A 355 35.10 20.64 11.76
CA GLY A 355 35.75 20.62 10.45
C GLY A 355 35.84 19.24 9.82
N LYS A 356 35.09 18.27 10.33
CA LYS A 356 35.09 16.86 9.92
C LYS A 356 33.76 16.45 9.35
N ALA A 357 33.76 15.43 8.49
CA ALA A 357 32.55 14.76 8.03
C ALA A 357 32.14 13.70 9.03
N TYR A 358 30.86 13.60 9.29
CA TYR A 358 30.26 12.60 10.17
C TYR A 358 29.15 11.84 9.48
N LYS A 359 29.07 10.53 9.71
CA LYS A 359 27.90 9.71 9.48
C LYS A 359 27.23 9.41 10.80
N ILE A 360 25.92 9.68 10.84
CA ILE A 360 25.07 9.53 12.03
C ILE A 360 24.00 8.51 11.68
N CYS A 361 23.77 7.57 12.58
CA CYS A 361 22.69 6.59 12.51
C CYS A 361 21.90 6.64 13.81
N LEU A 362 20.61 6.93 13.75
CA LEU A 362 19.69 6.82 14.88
C LEU A 362 18.83 5.57 14.68
N ASP A 363 18.87 4.67 15.67
CA ASP A 363 17.95 3.53 15.77
C ASP A 363 16.82 3.93 16.74
N ILE A 364 15.59 3.94 16.23
CA ILE A 364 14.40 4.29 17.02
C ILE A 364 13.61 3.06 17.48
N ARG A 365 14.21 1.89 17.45
CA ARG A 365 13.59 0.64 17.88
C ARG A 365 13.30 0.66 19.37
N SER A 366 12.04 0.56 19.75
CA SER A 366 11.59 0.67 21.15
C SER A 366 12.34 -0.26 22.09
N GLY A 367 12.89 0.28 23.17
CA GLY A 367 13.70 -0.43 24.15
C GLY A 367 15.13 -0.79 23.68
N LYS A 368 15.52 -0.34 22.48
CA LYS A 368 16.87 -0.52 21.91
C LYS A 368 17.34 0.75 21.21
N GLU A 369 16.75 1.89 21.56
CA GLU A 369 17.10 3.18 20.98
C GLU A 369 18.58 3.48 21.17
N ARG A 370 19.24 3.95 20.13
CA ARG A 370 20.65 4.32 20.19
C ARG A 370 21.04 5.26 19.06
N MET A 371 21.97 6.14 19.36
CA MET A 371 22.58 7.05 18.40
C MET A 371 24.04 6.64 18.18
N MET A 372 24.40 6.42 16.92
CA MET A 372 25.75 6.05 16.53
C MET A 372 26.30 7.09 15.58
N MET A 373 27.31 7.81 16.02
CA MET A 373 27.96 8.84 15.23
C MET A 373 29.46 8.58 15.13
N LYS A 374 29.98 8.63 13.90
CA LYS A 374 31.40 8.38 13.62
C LYS A 374 31.92 9.36 12.58
N GLU A 375 33.18 9.80 12.77
CA GLU A 375 33.91 10.54 11.74
C GLU A 375 34.02 9.69 10.47
N PHE A 376 33.71 10.30 9.34
CA PHE A 376 33.74 9.67 8.03
C PHE A 376 34.97 10.15 7.25
N THR A 377 35.85 9.21 6.92
CA THR A 377 36.97 9.45 6.00
C THR A 377 36.51 9.10 4.59
N PRO A 378 36.47 10.06 3.66
CA PRO A 378 36.06 9.80 2.28
C PRO A 378 37.00 8.83 1.58
N TYR A 379 36.38 7.94 0.78
CA TYR A 379 37.12 7.09 -0.14
C TYR A 379 37.66 7.94 -1.28
N GLU A 380 38.87 7.63 -1.73
CA GLU A 380 39.56 8.38 -2.80
C GLU A 380 39.01 8.00 -4.19
N MET A 381 38.42 6.83 -4.35
CA MET A 381 37.95 6.30 -5.63
C MET A 381 36.62 5.57 -5.47
N VAL A 382 35.80 5.64 -6.53
CA VAL A 382 34.57 4.85 -6.70
C VAL A 382 34.57 4.22 -8.08
N TYR A 383 34.07 3.01 -8.19
CA TYR A 383 34.09 2.21 -9.42
C TYR A 383 32.71 1.68 -9.77
N LEU A 384 32.33 1.77 -11.04
CA LEU A 384 31.13 1.15 -11.59
C LEU A 384 31.38 -0.37 -11.79
N VAL A 385 30.44 -1.20 -11.35
CA VAL A 385 30.50 -2.66 -11.43
C VAL A 385 29.12 -3.19 -11.86
N GLY A 386 29.09 -4.13 -12.79
CA GLY A 386 27.88 -4.75 -13.29
C GLY A 386 27.88 -4.89 -14.81
N ASP A 387 27.06 -5.78 -15.33
CA ASP A 387 26.97 -6.06 -16.76
C ASP A 387 26.47 -4.86 -17.60
N ALA A 388 25.85 -3.86 -16.96
CA ALA A 388 25.57 -2.58 -17.61
C ALA A 388 26.83 -1.75 -17.92
N THR A 389 27.95 -2.02 -17.24
CA THR A 389 29.17 -1.20 -17.32
C THR A 389 30.12 -1.69 -18.42
N PRO A 390 31.09 -0.86 -18.89
CA PRO A 390 32.04 -1.27 -19.91
C PRO A 390 32.85 -2.53 -19.57
N ASN A 391 33.17 -2.73 -18.30
CA ASN A 391 34.02 -3.85 -17.84
C ASN A 391 33.23 -4.96 -17.11
N GLY A 392 31.90 -4.87 -17.10
CA GLY A 392 31.04 -5.91 -16.54
C GLY A 392 31.29 -6.18 -15.05
N TRP A 393 31.24 -7.44 -14.66
CA TRP A 393 31.47 -7.91 -13.30
C TRP A 393 32.96 -8.13 -12.96
N ASP A 394 33.88 -7.65 -13.80
CA ASP A 394 35.31 -7.73 -13.51
C ASP A 394 35.71 -6.63 -12.52
N LEU A 395 35.65 -6.95 -11.23
CA LEU A 395 35.97 -6.01 -10.15
C LEU A 395 37.43 -5.51 -10.24
N GLY A 396 38.35 -6.32 -10.68
CA GLY A 396 39.78 -5.95 -10.87
C GLY A 396 39.95 -4.80 -11.86
N ASN A 397 39.18 -4.84 -12.96
CA ASN A 397 39.16 -3.82 -14.02
C ASN A 397 37.94 -2.90 -13.99
N ALA A 398 37.24 -2.79 -12.84
CA ALA A 398 36.05 -1.98 -12.70
C ALA A 398 36.27 -0.53 -13.14
N THR A 399 35.28 0.06 -13.82
CA THR A 399 35.36 1.41 -14.42
C THR A 399 35.41 2.50 -13.35
N PRO A 400 36.49 3.31 -13.27
CA PRO A 400 36.59 4.35 -12.25
C PRO A 400 35.65 5.51 -12.54
N MET A 401 35.12 6.13 -11.49
CA MET A 401 34.53 7.47 -11.56
C MET A 401 35.60 8.57 -11.46
N THR A 402 35.24 9.78 -11.83
CA THR A 402 36.07 10.96 -11.71
C THR A 402 35.79 11.69 -10.40
N ALA A 403 36.79 11.87 -9.56
CA ALA A 403 36.68 12.69 -8.37
C ALA A 403 36.47 14.18 -8.77
N THR A 404 35.65 14.88 -8.00
CA THR A 404 35.44 16.33 -8.18
C THR A 404 36.31 17.16 -7.23
N ALA A 405 36.14 18.47 -7.22
CA ALA A 405 36.78 19.34 -6.22
C ALA A 405 36.24 19.11 -4.79
N ASP A 406 35.02 18.60 -4.68
CA ASP A 406 34.42 18.11 -3.41
C ASP A 406 34.82 16.64 -3.23
N PRO A 407 35.60 16.28 -2.21
CA PRO A 407 36.00 14.87 -1.99
C PRO A 407 34.85 13.95 -1.69
N MET A 408 33.65 14.46 -1.38
CA MET A 408 32.45 13.67 -1.16
C MET A 408 31.73 13.28 -2.46
N VAL A 409 32.08 13.93 -3.60
CA VAL A 409 31.34 13.81 -4.86
C VAL A 409 32.17 13.21 -5.97
N PHE A 410 31.63 12.20 -6.63
CA PHE A 410 32.19 11.60 -7.84
C PHE A 410 31.21 11.75 -9.00
N THR A 411 31.78 11.86 -10.22
CA THR A 411 30.99 11.92 -11.45
C THR A 411 31.51 10.93 -12.48
N TRP A 412 30.64 10.50 -13.39
CA TRP A 412 31.01 9.70 -14.53
C TRP A 412 30.02 9.94 -15.68
N THR A 413 30.53 9.98 -16.92
CA THR A 413 29.70 10.05 -18.12
C THR A 413 30.22 9.06 -19.15
N GLY A 414 29.36 8.23 -19.68
CA GLY A 414 29.75 7.23 -20.67
C GLY A 414 28.58 6.33 -21.10
N GLN A 415 28.92 5.32 -21.87
CA GLN A 415 27.95 4.33 -22.36
C GLN A 415 27.65 3.29 -21.30
N LEU A 416 26.37 3.08 -21.01
CA LEU A 416 25.86 1.92 -20.29
C LEU A 416 25.03 1.05 -21.24
N ASN A 417 25.11 -0.26 -21.04
CA ASN A 417 24.21 -1.23 -21.65
C ASN A 417 22.99 -1.45 -20.76
N ALA A 418 21.95 -2.10 -21.30
CA ALA A 418 20.91 -2.68 -20.46
C ALA A 418 21.52 -3.78 -19.59
N GLY A 419 21.28 -3.76 -18.27
CA GLY A 419 21.90 -4.68 -17.33
C GLY A 419 21.89 -4.15 -15.90
N GLU A 420 22.62 -4.82 -15.01
CA GLU A 420 22.75 -4.46 -13.60
C GLU A 420 23.91 -3.52 -13.32
N LEU A 421 23.78 -2.69 -12.29
CA LEU A 421 24.78 -1.70 -11.88
C LEU A 421 24.81 -1.54 -10.35
N LYS A 422 26.00 -1.53 -9.77
CA LYS A 422 26.32 -1.06 -8.41
C LYS A 422 27.71 -0.43 -8.37
N PHE A 423 28.12 0.11 -7.22
CA PHE A 423 29.39 0.83 -7.11
C PHE A 423 30.25 0.26 -5.99
N SER A 424 31.55 0.05 -6.27
CA SER A 424 32.55 -0.37 -5.30
C SER A 424 33.46 0.78 -4.92
N PHE A 425 33.85 0.89 -3.65
CA PHE A 425 34.78 1.90 -3.15
C PHE A 425 36.22 1.37 -2.99
N ASP A 426 36.41 0.06 -2.88
CA ASP A 426 37.70 -0.52 -2.50
C ASP A 426 38.15 -1.72 -3.37
N LYS A 427 37.36 -2.16 -4.33
CA LYS A 427 37.64 -3.28 -5.25
C LYS A 427 38.17 -4.56 -4.56
N ARG A 428 37.67 -4.87 -3.37
CA ARG A 428 38.09 -6.08 -2.65
C ARG A 428 37.70 -7.33 -3.43
N SER A 429 38.67 -8.15 -3.75
CA SER A 429 38.51 -9.34 -4.60
C SER A 429 37.59 -10.42 -4.01
N ASP A 430 37.36 -10.41 -2.69
CA ASP A 430 36.42 -11.29 -1.96
C ASP A 430 34.98 -10.76 -1.94
N TRP A 431 34.70 -9.60 -2.58
CA TRP A 431 33.40 -8.93 -2.63
C TRP A 431 32.86 -8.49 -1.26
N ASN A 432 33.64 -8.59 -0.19
CA ASN A 432 33.26 -8.21 1.18
C ASN A 432 33.67 -6.78 1.55
N GLY A 433 33.87 -5.92 0.55
CA GLY A 433 34.24 -4.52 0.71
C GLY A 433 33.08 -3.55 0.87
N ALA A 434 33.39 -2.27 0.58
CA ALA A 434 32.46 -1.16 0.63
C ALA A 434 31.72 -0.97 -0.70
N TRP A 435 30.40 -0.85 -0.62
CA TRP A 435 29.50 -0.75 -1.77
C TRP A 435 28.46 0.37 -1.58
N LEU A 436 28.12 1.03 -2.69
CA LEU A 436 26.88 1.77 -2.81
C LEU A 436 25.94 0.99 -3.74
N MET A 437 24.77 0.71 -3.23
CA MET A 437 23.77 -0.15 -3.84
C MET A 437 22.45 0.60 -4.01
N CYS A 438 21.53 0.06 -4.80
CA CYS A 438 20.21 0.64 -4.99
C CYS A 438 19.43 0.71 -3.65
N GLY A 439 19.02 1.90 -3.26
CA GLY A 439 18.23 2.11 -2.04
C GLY A 439 16.76 1.75 -2.19
N LEU A 440 16.26 1.57 -3.41
CA LEU A 440 14.85 1.25 -3.68
C LEU A 440 14.57 -0.27 -3.76
N GLY A 441 15.61 -1.11 -3.68
CA GLY A 441 15.49 -2.56 -3.80
C GLY A 441 16.43 -3.14 -4.84
N ASN A 442 16.29 -4.45 -5.14
CA ASN A 442 17.07 -5.11 -6.19
C ASN A 442 16.36 -5.01 -7.55
N ASP A 443 17.14 -4.82 -8.62
CA ASP A 443 16.67 -4.74 -10.01
C ASP A 443 15.68 -3.58 -10.28
N ILE A 444 15.82 -2.47 -9.57
CA ILE A 444 15.00 -1.28 -9.76
C ILE A 444 15.69 -0.31 -10.73
N ALA A 445 14.93 0.23 -11.68
CA ALA A 445 15.43 1.25 -12.59
C ALA A 445 15.74 2.56 -11.83
N PRO A 446 16.85 3.25 -12.16
CA PRO A 446 17.13 4.56 -11.55
C PRO A 446 16.04 5.58 -11.92
N THR A 447 15.72 6.48 -11.00
CA THR A 447 14.67 7.50 -11.20
C THR A 447 15.07 8.59 -12.21
N GLY A 448 16.36 8.75 -12.50
CA GLY A 448 16.90 9.82 -13.32
C GLY A 448 17.12 11.15 -12.56
N SER A 449 16.66 11.23 -11.32
CA SER A 449 16.84 12.33 -10.37
C SER A 449 17.76 11.92 -9.21
N GLU A 450 18.07 12.82 -8.30
CA GLU A 450 18.79 12.45 -7.06
C GLU A 450 17.88 11.51 -6.24
N GLU A 451 18.46 10.38 -5.86
CA GLU A 451 17.81 9.37 -5.03
C GLU A 451 18.75 8.87 -3.93
N HIS A 452 18.18 8.38 -2.83
CA HIS A 452 18.97 7.77 -1.76
C HIS A 452 19.45 6.39 -2.18
N ALA A 453 20.67 6.09 -1.77
CA ALA A 453 21.34 4.83 -2.03
C ALA A 453 21.68 4.12 -0.71
N LEU A 454 21.91 2.83 -0.78
CA LEU A 454 22.30 2.02 0.37
C LEU A 454 23.82 1.86 0.40
N PHE A 455 24.50 2.47 1.39
CA PHE A 455 25.90 2.25 1.63
C PHE A 455 26.11 1.08 2.60
N ILE A 456 26.85 0.07 2.15
CA ILE A 456 27.21 -1.12 2.92
C ILE A 456 28.73 -1.33 2.85
N ASN A 457 29.36 -1.59 3.99
CA ASN A 457 30.69 -2.19 4.03
C ASN A 457 30.61 -3.52 4.79
N LYS A 458 30.72 -4.60 4.04
CA LYS A 458 30.54 -5.97 4.56
C LYS A 458 31.65 -6.43 5.50
N SER A 459 32.74 -5.67 5.62
CA SER A 459 33.86 -5.95 6.54
C SER A 459 34.01 -4.93 7.67
N ASP A 460 33.16 -3.88 7.74
CA ASP A 460 33.19 -2.91 8.80
C ASP A 460 32.28 -3.34 9.97
N GLU A 461 32.87 -3.78 11.06
CA GLU A 461 32.14 -4.25 12.26
C GLU A 461 31.29 -3.14 12.89
N TYR A 462 31.72 -1.85 12.80
CA TYR A 462 30.92 -0.76 13.30
C TYR A 462 29.64 -0.57 12.48
N LEU A 463 29.70 -0.72 11.16
CA LEU A 463 28.53 -0.64 10.30
C LEU A 463 27.62 -1.86 10.50
N LYS A 464 28.18 -3.09 10.62
CA LYS A 464 27.43 -4.29 10.95
C LYS A 464 26.66 -4.14 12.26
N ALA A 465 27.29 -3.56 13.28
CA ALA A 465 26.68 -3.35 14.59
C ALA A 465 25.47 -2.38 14.56
N GLN A 466 25.29 -1.60 13.48
CA GLN A 466 24.10 -0.77 13.31
C GLN A 466 22.84 -1.60 13.02
N TYR A 467 22.99 -2.75 12.39
CA TYR A 467 21.90 -3.64 12.04
C TYR A 467 21.75 -4.76 13.07
N LEU A 468 20.76 -4.65 13.98
CA LEU A 468 20.60 -5.59 15.08
C LEU A 468 20.15 -6.99 14.62
N ASP A 469 19.21 -7.02 13.66
CA ASP A 469 18.48 -8.23 13.29
C ASP A 469 18.71 -8.60 11.80
N LYS A 470 19.70 -7.98 11.14
CA LYS A 470 19.99 -8.19 9.71
C LYS A 470 21.46 -8.48 9.45
N ASN A 471 21.71 -9.52 8.67
CA ASN A 471 23.04 -9.80 8.14
C ASN A 471 23.30 -8.98 6.87
N ILE A 472 24.04 -7.89 6.99
CA ILE A 472 24.38 -7.05 5.81
C ILE A 472 25.35 -7.74 4.83
N GLY A 473 25.96 -8.85 5.22
CA GLY A 473 26.80 -9.67 4.34
C GLY A 473 26.04 -10.24 3.13
N ASP A 474 24.74 -10.50 3.31
CA ASP A 474 23.88 -11.10 2.29
C ASP A 474 23.20 -10.03 1.40
N VAL A 475 23.35 -8.74 1.72
CA VAL A 475 22.73 -7.66 0.96
C VAL A 475 23.47 -7.46 -0.36
N ASP A 476 22.71 -7.49 -1.48
CA ASP A 476 23.23 -7.29 -2.82
C ASP A 476 22.19 -6.65 -3.76
N GLN A 477 21.85 -5.39 -3.50
CA GLN A 477 20.88 -4.64 -4.29
C GLN A 477 21.56 -3.90 -5.44
N LYS A 478 20.94 -3.92 -6.62
CA LYS A 478 21.48 -3.35 -7.85
C LYS A 478 20.46 -2.49 -8.55
N TRP A 479 20.91 -1.44 -9.21
CA TRP A 479 20.09 -0.75 -10.21
C TRP A 479 19.97 -1.59 -11.47
N LYS A 480 18.82 -1.49 -12.15
CA LYS A 480 18.57 -2.08 -13.46
C LYS A 480 18.56 -0.98 -14.53
N ILE A 481 19.60 -0.92 -15.33
CA ILE A 481 19.62 -0.10 -16.54
C ILE A 481 18.76 -0.77 -17.59
N THR A 482 17.63 -0.14 -17.95
CA THR A 482 16.61 -0.74 -18.82
C THR A 482 16.89 -0.56 -20.31
N SER A 483 17.73 0.39 -20.67
CA SER A 483 18.07 0.66 -22.08
C SER A 483 19.49 1.19 -22.21
N SER A 484 20.22 0.70 -23.23
CA SER A 484 21.58 1.20 -23.53
C SER A 484 21.55 2.66 -23.95
N GLY A 485 22.62 3.38 -23.67
CA GLY A 485 22.77 4.79 -24.01
C GLY A 485 23.89 5.49 -23.22
N THR A 486 24.06 6.77 -23.48
CA THR A 486 24.95 7.63 -22.68
C THR A 486 24.25 8.02 -21.40
N TYR A 487 24.91 7.81 -20.27
CA TYR A 487 24.44 8.19 -18.95
C TYR A 487 25.42 9.12 -18.26
N THR A 488 24.88 10.01 -17.46
CA THR A 488 25.66 10.81 -16.49
C THR A 488 25.27 10.36 -15.09
N ILE A 489 26.29 10.06 -14.28
CA ILE A 489 26.15 9.62 -12.90
C ILE A 489 26.85 10.62 -12.00
N THR A 490 26.16 11.06 -10.94
CA THR A 490 26.72 11.87 -9.85
C THR A 490 26.42 11.17 -8.54
N LEU A 491 27.44 10.90 -7.73
CA LEU A 491 27.36 10.17 -6.47
C LEU A 491 27.94 11.04 -5.34
N ASN A 492 27.23 11.13 -4.21
CA ASN A 492 27.71 11.74 -2.97
C ASN A 492 27.86 10.65 -1.89
N GLN A 493 29.10 10.33 -1.53
CA GLN A 493 29.41 9.25 -0.59
C GLN A 493 29.10 9.58 0.88
N LEU A 494 29.03 10.87 1.24
CA LEU A 494 28.69 11.30 2.59
C LEU A 494 27.18 11.26 2.82
N LYS A 495 26.42 11.81 1.87
CA LYS A 495 24.96 11.86 1.92
C LYS A 495 24.30 10.54 1.51
N GLU A 496 25.07 9.63 0.94
CA GLU A 496 24.56 8.36 0.38
C GLU A 496 23.47 8.60 -0.67
N THR A 497 23.74 9.59 -1.58
CA THR A 497 22.83 9.92 -2.68
C THR A 497 23.48 9.72 -4.03
N ILE A 498 22.66 9.46 -5.04
CA ILE A 498 23.11 9.26 -6.41
C ILE A 498 22.08 9.79 -7.41
N THR A 499 22.56 10.27 -8.55
CA THR A 499 21.77 10.53 -9.76
C THR A 499 22.31 9.68 -10.88
N ILE A 500 21.48 8.87 -11.54
CA ILE A 500 21.82 8.09 -12.74
C ILE A 500 20.86 8.54 -13.85
N ALA A 501 21.28 9.48 -14.66
CA ALA A 501 20.44 10.11 -15.69
C ALA A 501 20.89 9.73 -17.11
N LYS A 502 19.96 9.26 -17.93
CA LYS A 502 20.19 9.04 -19.37
C LYS A 502 20.20 10.40 -20.08
N GLN A 503 21.18 10.58 -20.96
CA GLN A 503 21.36 11.77 -21.80
C GLN A 503 20.37 11.78 -22.99
#